data_21fe0c4e0e74b144b109e6a8de3062e1
#
_entry.id   21fe0c4e0e74b144b109e6a8de3062e1
#
_cell.length_a   1.000
_cell.length_b   1.000
_cell.length_c   1.000
_cell.angle_alpha   90.00
_cell.angle_beta   90.00
_cell.angle_gamma   90.00
#
_symmetry.space_group_name_H-M   'P 1'
#
loop_
_entity.id
_entity.type
_entity.pdbx_description
1 polymer ?
#
loop_
_entity_poly.entity_id
_entity_poly.type
_entity_poly.pdbx_seq_one_letter_code
_entity_poly.pdbx_strand_id
1 'polypeptide(L)'
;MATYIQTKGGLIVPESFAEPVPQERPGRPDMNEVATTRDGRDITRGYVDPMMLLQPQDSVLRLRGNINYQIYKEVLRDDQVKTAFEQRQRAVVAREWEVMPGGDRPIDQEAADYAREQLKALNFDAATDKMLYGIFYGYGVAEILWARDGNRVIIDQVRVRDRSRFAFDGAMRLRLKTMSNPMPGEEVPDRKFWHFANGADHDDEPYGLGLAHWLYWPVFFKRGGIRLWMTFLDKFGAPTVKGEYPPNATPAEKTKLLNALEAVSSESGVIIPEGMAIELLEAARTGSASYEKMYDRMDKAIAKVIIGQVGSTEGTPGQLGDQESQSDVRADLVKADADIICSSFNRTVLRWLTEFNFPGAMPPQVWRKMEEEENLTSIAERDKTLSDIGFRPTEDRVRDVYGDGYEYAPPQTPPSLPPQFAEPARRDSTDDVDQIDDEADKLAEDWERTLGRRVNDIIAMAEDTNDLQTFRERLRELAAAEPDDQVVEQFRRLGFIGRLWGRWRAGRGRDE
;
A
#
# COMPACT_ATOMS: atom_id res chain seq x y z
N MET A 1 -66.79 20.23 1.47
CA MET A 1 -66.54 19.98 0.03
C MET A 1 -66.21 18.50 -0.11
N ALA A 2 -66.98 17.76 -0.92
CA ALA A 2 -66.65 16.33 -1.13
C ALA A 2 -65.43 16.23 -2.06
N THR A 3 -64.41 15.54 -1.61
CA THR A 3 -63.20 15.24 -2.40
C THR A 3 -63.53 14.07 -3.34
N TYR A 4 -63.19 14.20 -4.62
CA TYR A 4 -63.44 13.17 -5.66
C TYR A 4 -62.09 12.64 -6.17
N ILE A 5 -61.96 11.34 -6.36
CA ILE A 5 -60.78 10.69 -6.93
C ILE A 5 -61.15 9.97 -8.25
N GLN A 6 -60.23 9.93 -9.20
CA GLN A 6 -60.38 9.23 -10.47
C GLN A 6 -59.86 7.80 -10.33
N THR A 7 -60.70 6.82 -10.58
CA THR A 7 -60.32 5.40 -10.58
C THR A 7 -59.51 5.03 -11.84
N LYS A 8 -58.73 3.92 -11.79
CA LYS A 8 -57.97 3.41 -12.93
C LYS A 8 -58.79 3.16 -14.21
N GLY A 9 -60.14 3.14 -14.10
CA GLY A 9 -61.08 3.02 -15.22
C GLY A 9 -61.63 4.38 -15.70
N GLY A 10 -61.12 5.50 -15.24
CA GLY A 10 -61.54 6.84 -15.65
C GLY A 10 -62.83 7.36 -15.01
N LEU A 11 -63.49 6.63 -14.12
CA LEU A 11 -64.66 7.07 -13.39
C LEU A 11 -64.23 7.98 -12.20
N ILE A 12 -64.95 9.12 -12.06
CA ILE A 12 -64.77 10.02 -10.93
C ILE A 12 -65.78 9.62 -9.84
N VAL A 13 -65.28 9.17 -8.71
CA VAL A 13 -66.10 8.75 -7.57
C VAL A 13 -65.70 9.54 -6.29
N PRO A 14 -66.66 9.80 -5.37
CA PRO A 14 -66.32 10.37 -4.12
C PRO A 14 -65.30 9.51 -3.35
N GLU A 15 -64.34 10.16 -2.65
CA GLU A 15 -63.30 9.49 -1.91
C GLU A 15 -63.84 8.47 -0.86
N SER A 16 -65.05 8.69 -0.38
CA SER A 16 -65.76 7.76 0.51
C SER A 16 -66.18 6.44 -0.11
N PHE A 17 -66.17 6.31 -1.44
CA PHE A 17 -66.48 5.11 -2.21
C PHE A 17 -65.21 4.47 -2.79
N ALA A 18 -64.05 5.03 -2.56
CA ALA A 18 -62.79 4.36 -2.90
C ALA A 18 -62.67 3.14 -1.99
N GLU A 19 -62.77 1.96 -2.59
CA GLU A 19 -62.37 0.75 -1.86
C GLU A 19 -60.91 0.96 -1.37
N PRO A 20 -60.62 0.70 -0.09
CA PRO A 20 -59.25 0.80 0.40
C PRO A 20 -58.41 -0.10 -0.51
N VAL A 21 -57.43 0.51 -1.23
CA VAL A 21 -56.46 -0.24 -2.01
C VAL A 21 -55.90 -1.29 -1.08
N PRO A 22 -56.05 -2.59 -1.38
CA PRO A 22 -55.47 -3.62 -0.52
C PRO A 22 -53.99 -3.30 -0.39
N GLN A 23 -53.52 -2.98 0.80
CA GLN A 23 -52.11 -2.92 1.08
C GLN A 23 -51.62 -4.37 0.89
N GLU A 24 -51.02 -4.65 -0.28
CA GLU A 24 -50.29 -5.90 -0.49
C GLU A 24 -49.30 -5.97 0.65
N ARG A 25 -49.59 -6.85 1.63
CA ARG A 25 -48.60 -7.16 2.65
C ARG A 25 -47.39 -7.68 1.91
N PRO A 26 -46.19 -7.11 2.15
CA PRO A 26 -45.01 -7.60 1.51
C PRO A 26 -44.98 -9.11 1.71
N GLY A 27 -44.88 -9.87 0.61
CA GLY A 27 -44.80 -11.33 0.65
C GLY A 27 -43.67 -11.75 1.61
N ARG A 28 -43.81 -12.91 2.22
CA ARG A 28 -42.70 -13.48 3.00
C ARG A 28 -41.49 -13.59 2.09
N PRO A 29 -40.28 -13.16 2.55
CA PRO A 29 -39.09 -13.35 1.74
C PRO A 29 -38.89 -14.84 1.46
N ASP A 30 -38.46 -15.17 0.23
CA ASP A 30 -38.03 -16.53 -0.07
C ASP A 30 -36.76 -16.83 0.73
N MET A 31 -36.80 -17.88 1.54
CA MET A 31 -35.69 -18.30 2.40
C MET A 31 -34.73 -19.26 1.69
N ASN A 32 -35.01 -19.63 0.46
CA ASN A 32 -34.19 -20.54 -0.32
C ASN A 32 -33.24 -19.75 -1.23
N GLU A 33 -32.06 -20.28 -1.41
CA GLU A 33 -31.12 -19.82 -2.43
C GLU A 33 -31.67 -20.14 -3.82
N VAL A 34 -31.91 -19.11 -4.65
CA VAL A 34 -32.49 -19.27 -5.99
C VAL A 34 -31.40 -19.46 -7.04
N ALA A 35 -30.35 -18.64 -6.97
CA ALA A 35 -29.22 -18.67 -7.92
C ALA A 35 -28.09 -19.62 -7.43
N THR A 36 -28.48 -20.78 -6.94
CA THR A 36 -27.50 -21.79 -6.50
C THR A 36 -26.68 -22.31 -7.68
N THR A 37 -25.41 -22.59 -7.46
CA THR A 37 -24.52 -23.24 -8.46
C THR A 37 -24.75 -24.76 -8.55
N ARG A 38 -25.68 -25.30 -7.77
CA ARG A 38 -26.00 -26.73 -7.70
C ARG A 38 -27.08 -27.10 -8.71
N ASP A 39 -27.20 -28.39 -8.97
CA ASP A 39 -28.30 -28.99 -9.74
C ASP A 39 -28.45 -28.47 -11.17
N GLY A 40 -27.36 -28.04 -11.80
CA GLY A 40 -27.37 -27.57 -13.19
C GLY A 40 -28.04 -26.21 -13.39
N ARG A 41 -28.25 -25.43 -12.35
CA ARG A 41 -28.86 -24.09 -12.44
C ARG A 41 -27.87 -23.02 -12.92
N ASP A 42 -26.56 -23.26 -12.78
CA ASP A 42 -25.52 -22.36 -13.22
C ASP A 42 -25.20 -22.60 -14.71
N ILE A 43 -25.71 -21.73 -15.56
CA ILE A 43 -25.47 -21.78 -17.00
C ILE A 43 -24.01 -21.50 -17.40
N THR A 44 -23.24 -20.80 -16.55
CA THR A 44 -21.85 -20.42 -16.84
C THR A 44 -20.89 -21.61 -16.75
N ARG A 45 -21.23 -22.61 -15.95
CA ARG A 45 -20.43 -23.82 -15.75
C ARG A 45 -20.73 -24.93 -16.76
N GLY A 46 -21.78 -24.77 -17.56
CA GLY A 46 -22.25 -25.82 -18.45
C GLY A 46 -22.76 -27.06 -17.70
N TYR A 47 -22.74 -28.22 -18.35
CA TYR A 47 -23.07 -29.49 -17.70
C TYR A 47 -21.89 -29.92 -16.83
N VAL A 48 -22.00 -29.68 -15.54
CA VAL A 48 -20.98 -30.10 -14.56
C VAL A 48 -21.28 -31.57 -14.19
N ASP A 49 -20.41 -32.47 -14.61
CA ASP A 49 -20.38 -33.82 -14.08
C ASP A 49 -20.11 -33.73 -12.55
N PRO A 50 -20.99 -34.30 -11.69
CA PRO A 50 -20.74 -34.28 -10.24
C PRO A 50 -19.41 -34.89 -9.80
N MET A 51 -18.77 -35.68 -10.66
CA MET A 51 -17.43 -36.24 -10.44
C MET A 51 -16.30 -35.33 -10.90
N MET A 52 -16.60 -34.24 -11.60
CA MET A 52 -15.59 -33.28 -12.03
C MET A 52 -15.31 -32.23 -10.96
N LEU A 53 -14.02 -31.92 -10.78
CA LEU A 53 -13.56 -30.83 -9.95
C LEU A 53 -13.78 -29.49 -10.70
N LEU A 54 -14.16 -28.46 -9.95
CA LEU A 54 -14.17 -27.10 -10.46
C LEU A 54 -12.76 -26.70 -10.90
N GLN A 55 -12.71 -26.02 -12.02
CA GLN A 55 -11.48 -25.39 -12.48
C GLN A 55 -11.45 -23.93 -12.06
N PRO A 56 -10.30 -23.42 -11.59
CA PRO A 56 -10.19 -22.00 -11.28
C PRO A 56 -10.44 -21.15 -12.52
N GLN A 57 -11.10 -20.01 -12.36
CA GLN A 57 -11.33 -19.05 -13.46
C GLN A 57 -10.03 -18.33 -13.87
N ASP A 58 -9.00 -18.39 -13.06
CA ASP A 58 -7.68 -17.82 -13.34
C ASP A 58 -7.11 -18.32 -14.69
N SER A 59 -7.16 -17.45 -15.69
CA SER A 59 -6.73 -17.78 -17.05
C SER A 59 -5.22 -18.04 -17.15
N VAL A 60 -4.40 -17.38 -16.35
CA VAL A 60 -2.95 -17.60 -16.32
C VAL A 60 -2.65 -18.98 -15.74
N LEU A 61 -3.30 -19.32 -14.62
CA LEU A 61 -3.13 -20.62 -13.99
C LEU A 61 -3.61 -21.76 -14.91
N ARG A 62 -4.74 -21.59 -15.57
CA ARG A 62 -5.30 -22.59 -16.49
C ARG A 62 -4.46 -22.79 -17.75
N LEU A 63 -4.14 -21.69 -18.45
CA LEU A 63 -3.55 -21.75 -19.80
C LEU A 63 -2.04 -21.85 -19.77
N ARG A 64 -1.39 -21.33 -18.75
CA ARG A 64 0.09 -21.30 -18.65
C ARG A 64 0.60 -22.22 -17.56
N GLY A 65 -0.12 -22.38 -16.46
CA GLY A 65 0.28 -23.17 -15.31
C GLY A 65 -0.19 -24.62 -15.34
N ASN A 66 -1.06 -25.01 -16.27
CA ASN A 66 -1.74 -26.33 -16.26
C ASN A 66 -2.35 -26.63 -14.87
N ILE A 67 -2.99 -25.63 -14.27
CA ILE A 67 -3.57 -25.65 -12.91
C ILE A 67 -2.54 -25.98 -11.81
N ASN A 68 -1.26 -25.72 -12.08
CA ASN A 68 -0.18 -25.94 -11.12
C ASN A 68 0.33 -24.58 -10.58
N TYR A 69 0.24 -24.40 -9.26
CA TYR A 69 0.71 -23.20 -8.57
C TYR A 69 2.22 -22.97 -8.62
N GLN A 70 2.99 -23.90 -9.21
CA GLN A 70 4.43 -23.71 -9.40
C GLN A 70 4.75 -22.46 -10.22
N ILE A 71 3.91 -22.11 -11.20
CA ILE A 71 4.06 -20.90 -12.00
C ILE A 71 4.03 -19.62 -11.12
N TYR A 72 3.18 -19.62 -10.09
CA TYR A 72 3.08 -18.50 -9.15
C TYR A 72 4.19 -18.50 -8.09
N LYS A 73 4.71 -19.68 -7.74
CA LYS A 73 5.92 -19.77 -6.93
C LYS A 73 7.12 -19.13 -7.65
N GLU A 74 7.18 -19.25 -8.99
CA GLU A 74 8.20 -18.55 -9.78
C GLU A 74 7.99 -17.04 -9.82
N VAL A 75 6.73 -16.54 -9.88
CA VAL A 75 6.43 -15.11 -9.77
C VAL A 75 6.89 -14.56 -8.42
N LEU A 76 6.66 -15.29 -7.32
CA LEU A 76 7.06 -14.89 -5.97
C LEU A 76 8.59 -14.84 -5.78
N ARG A 77 9.38 -15.45 -6.66
CA ARG A 77 10.85 -15.36 -6.63
C ARG A 77 11.41 -14.06 -7.21
N ASP A 78 10.59 -13.24 -7.83
CA ASP A 78 11.00 -11.90 -8.24
C ASP A 78 11.25 -11.05 -6.99
N ASP A 79 12.35 -10.30 -7.01
CA ASP A 79 12.83 -9.49 -5.89
C ASP A 79 11.82 -8.41 -5.47
N GLN A 80 11.28 -7.69 -6.46
CA GLN A 80 10.29 -6.63 -6.21
C GLN A 80 8.97 -7.21 -5.71
N VAL A 81 8.50 -8.33 -6.29
CA VAL A 81 7.29 -9.03 -5.83
C VAL A 81 7.44 -9.47 -4.39
N LYS A 82 8.57 -10.13 -4.08
CA LYS A 82 8.85 -10.65 -2.74
C LYS A 82 8.88 -9.54 -1.70
N THR A 83 9.61 -8.47 -1.98
CA THR A 83 9.79 -7.34 -1.06
C THR A 83 8.45 -6.62 -0.80
N ALA A 84 7.74 -6.26 -1.86
CA ALA A 84 6.48 -5.54 -1.75
C ALA A 84 5.39 -6.38 -1.04
N PHE A 85 5.31 -7.67 -1.36
CA PHE A 85 4.34 -8.57 -0.74
C PHE A 85 4.65 -8.80 0.75
N GLU A 86 5.91 -9.04 1.12
CA GLU A 86 6.30 -9.18 2.53
C GLU A 86 6.07 -7.90 3.33
N GLN A 87 6.30 -6.72 2.76
CA GLN A 87 5.98 -5.47 3.42
C GLN A 87 4.48 -5.36 3.74
N ARG A 88 3.62 -5.70 2.77
CA ARG A 88 2.17 -5.72 2.94
C ARG A 88 1.74 -6.74 4.01
N GLN A 89 2.26 -7.96 3.92
CA GLN A 89 1.99 -9.06 4.85
C GLN A 89 2.41 -8.72 6.29
N ARG A 90 3.64 -8.24 6.47
CA ARG A 90 4.17 -7.85 7.79
C ARG A 90 3.42 -6.66 8.39
N ALA A 91 2.94 -5.73 7.57
CA ALA A 91 2.13 -4.61 8.05
C ALA A 91 0.80 -5.07 8.66
N VAL A 92 0.19 -6.15 8.13
CA VAL A 92 -1.00 -6.77 8.74
C VAL A 92 -0.65 -7.46 10.06
N VAL A 93 0.41 -8.29 10.06
CA VAL A 93 0.80 -9.07 11.25
C VAL A 93 1.28 -8.19 12.40
N ALA A 94 1.91 -7.06 12.09
CA ALA A 94 2.38 -6.09 13.09
C ALA A 94 1.25 -5.38 13.87
N ARG A 95 0.01 -5.41 13.35
CA ARG A 95 -1.15 -4.82 14.05
C ARG A 95 -1.63 -5.75 15.16
N GLU A 96 -1.80 -5.19 16.35
CA GLU A 96 -2.36 -5.91 17.48
C GLU A 96 -3.75 -6.45 17.18
N TRP A 97 -4.04 -7.64 17.65
CA TRP A 97 -5.36 -8.23 17.53
C TRP A 97 -6.08 -8.22 18.88
N GLU A 98 -7.40 -8.10 18.79
CA GLU A 98 -8.29 -8.10 19.94
C GLU A 98 -9.48 -9.04 19.68
N VAL A 99 -10.02 -9.62 20.75
CA VAL A 99 -11.22 -10.47 20.70
C VAL A 99 -12.36 -9.75 21.40
N MET A 100 -13.41 -9.48 20.64
CA MET A 100 -14.64 -8.89 21.16
C MET A 100 -15.71 -9.97 21.38
N PRO A 101 -16.51 -9.87 22.43
CA PRO A 101 -17.64 -10.79 22.64
C PRO A 101 -18.69 -10.61 21.55
N GLY A 102 -19.38 -11.70 21.18
CA GLY A 102 -20.45 -11.65 20.18
C GLY A 102 -21.76 -11.05 20.68
N GLY A 103 -21.91 -10.88 22.01
CA GLY A 103 -23.07 -10.31 22.68
C GLY A 103 -22.78 -9.93 24.12
N ASP A 104 -23.79 -9.40 24.81
CA ASP A 104 -23.64 -8.83 26.15
C ASP A 104 -23.88 -9.83 27.29
N ARG A 105 -24.26 -11.08 26.98
CA ARG A 105 -24.54 -12.09 27.99
C ARG A 105 -23.27 -12.60 28.66
N PRO A 106 -23.29 -13.00 29.94
CA PRO A 106 -22.12 -13.53 30.62
C PRO A 106 -21.46 -14.71 29.87
N ILE A 107 -22.26 -15.57 29.23
CA ILE A 107 -21.76 -16.72 28.46
C ILE A 107 -21.03 -16.25 27.18
N ASP A 108 -21.42 -15.11 26.60
CA ASP A 108 -20.78 -14.53 25.41
C ASP A 108 -19.42 -13.93 25.80
N GLN A 109 -19.33 -13.32 26.99
CA GLN A 109 -18.09 -12.83 27.56
C GLN A 109 -17.11 -13.97 27.87
N GLU A 110 -17.60 -15.03 28.53
CA GLU A 110 -16.78 -16.22 28.82
C GLU A 110 -16.25 -16.89 27.56
N ALA A 111 -17.06 -16.94 26.49
CA ALA A 111 -16.65 -17.45 25.19
C ALA A 111 -15.55 -16.60 24.56
N ALA A 112 -15.63 -15.28 24.71
CA ALA A 112 -14.62 -14.33 24.20
C ALA A 112 -13.31 -14.44 24.96
N ASP A 113 -13.35 -14.54 26.29
CA ASP A 113 -12.16 -14.72 27.13
C ASP A 113 -11.46 -16.03 26.80
N TYR A 114 -12.23 -17.10 26.66
CA TYR A 114 -11.70 -18.41 26.26
C TYR A 114 -11.06 -18.36 24.87
N ALA A 115 -11.71 -17.72 23.90
CA ALA A 115 -11.15 -17.56 22.56
C ALA A 115 -9.84 -16.77 22.60
N ARG A 116 -9.77 -15.72 23.41
CA ARG A 116 -8.54 -14.90 23.59
C ARG A 116 -7.38 -15.72 24.15
N GLU A 117 -7.65 -16.59 25.13
CA GLU A 117 -6.65 -17.51 25.68
C GLU A 117 -6.15 -18.50 24.62
N GLN A 118 -7.08 -19.11 23.85
CA GLN A 118 -6.72 -20.02 22.77
C GLN A 118 -5.87 -19.37 21.70
N LEU A 119 -6.20 -18.15 21.27
CA LEU A 119 -5.45 -17.42 20.26
C LEU A 119 -4.05 -17.04 20.73
N LYS A 120 -3.88 -16.66 22.02
CA LYS A 120 -2.57 -16.42 22.61
C LYS A 120 -1.71 -17.68 22.62
N ALA A 121 -2.28 -18.82 23.04
CA ALA A 121 -1.58 -20.10 23.07
C ALA A 121 -1.18 -20.60 21.67
N LEU A 122 -2.02 -20.34 20.67
CA LEU A 122 -1.84 -20.78 19.29
C LEU A 122 -0.73 -20.02 18.53
N ASN A 123 -0.31 -18.82 18.97
CA ASN A 123 0.44 -17.86 18.16
C ASN A 123 -0.33 -17.50 16.86
N PHE A 124 -1.45 -16.82 17.03
CA PHE A 124 -2.35 -16.45 15.93
C PHE A 124 -1.67 -15.67 14.81
N ASP A 125 -0.64 -14.87 15.14
CA ASP A 125 0.14 -14.12 14.17
C ASP A 125 0.90 -15.00 13.19
N ALA A 126 1.49 -16.10 13.68
CA ALA A 126 2.17 -17.06 12.83
C ALA A 126 1.22 -17.82 11.88
N ALA A 127 0.00 -18.06 12.31
CA ALA A 127 -1.03 -18.66 11.47
C ALA A 127 -1.52 -17.63 10.41
N THR A 128 -1.77 -16.39 10.83
CA THR A 128 -2.18 -15.28 9.95
C THR A 128 -1.12 -15.02 8.88
N ASP A 129 0.15 -14.93 9.25
CA ASP A 129 1.27 -14.71 8.32
C ASP A 129 1.25 -15.71 7.15
N LYS A 130 1.05 -16.97 7.44
CA LYS A 130 0.99 -18.02 6.42
C LYS A 130 -0.32 -18.00 5.62
N MET A 131 -1.44 -17.68 6.27
CA MET A 131 -2.73 -17.62 5.59
C MET A 131 -2.84 -16.43 4.64
N LEU A 132 -2.14 -15.30 4.92
CA LEU A 132 -2.06 -14.13 4.05
C LEU A 132 -1.51 -14.45 2.64
N TYR A 133 -0.78 -15.53 2.48
CA TYR A 133 -0.43 -16.03 1.13
C TYR A 133 -1.66 -16.39 0.29
N GLY A 134 -2.83 -16.55 0.87
CA GLY A 134 -4.08 -16.69 0.14
C GLY A 134 -4.41 -15.45 -0.70
N ILE A 135 -4.02 -14.26 -0.26
CA ILE A 135 -4.16 -13.01 -1.03
C ILE A 135 -3.30 -13.05 -2.30
N PHE A 136 -2.09 -13.58 -2.18
CA PHE A 136 -1.21 -13.75 -3.33
C PHE A 136 -1.70 -14.79 -4.33
N TYR A 137 -2.15 -15.94 -3.85
CA TYR A 137 -2.49 -17.09 -4.70
C TYR A 137 -3.98 -17.22 -5.04
N GLY A 138 -4.86 -16.44 -4.42
CA GLY A 138 -6.31 -16.48 -4.57
C GLY A 138 -7.05 -17.09 -3.38
N TYR A 139 -6.51 -18.15 -2.76
CA TYR A 139 -7.10 -18.77 -1.56
C TYR A 139 -6.06 -19.36 -0.63
N GLY A 140 -6.47 -19.56 0.62
CA GLY A 140 -5.69 -20.22 1.66
C GLY A 140 -6.50 -21.32 2.32
N VAL A 141 -5.82 -22.40 2.75
CA VAL A 141 -6.42 -23.51 3.50
C VAL A 141 -5.54 -23.87 4.68
N ALA A 142 -6.12 -23.89 5.87
CA ALA A 142 -5.47 -24.37 7.07
C ALA A 142 -6.30 -25.50 7.70
N GLU A 143 -5.62 -26.52 8.17
CA GLU A 143 -6.20 -27.61 8.95
C GLU A 143 -6.13 -27.27 10.44
N ILE A 144 -7.26 -27.36 11.13
CA ILE A 144 -7.37 -27.15 12.57
C ILE A 144 -7.19 -28.49 13.25
N LEU A 145 -6.18 -28.60 14.09
CA LEU A 145 -5.97 -29.76 14.95
C LEU A 145 -6.65 -29.48 16.30
N TRP A 146 -7.78 -30.15 16.52
CA TRP A 146 -8.51 -30.07 17.77
C TRP A 146 -7.94 -31.05 18.77
N ALA A 147 -7.89 -30.68 20.05
CA ALA A 147 -7.57 -31.54 21.17
C ALA A 147 -8.60 -31.34 22.30
N ARG A 148 -8.49 -32.11 23.36
CA ARG A 148 -9.30 -31.94 24.56
C ARG A 148 -8.42 -31.60 25.76
N ASP A 149 -8.84 -30.62 26.52
CA ASP A 149 -8.30 -30.29 27.83
C ASP A 149 -9.45 -30.38 28.85
N GLY A 150 -9.44 -31.42 29.66
CA GLY A 150 -10.56 -31.76 30.55
C GLY A 150 -11.86 -31.91 29.76
N ASN A 151 -12.83 -31.05 30.05
CA ASN A 151 -14.15 -31.05 29.37
C ASN A 151 -14.26 -30.09 28.21
N ARG A 152 -13.19 -29.33 27.87
CA ARG A 152 -13.18 -28.34 26.82
C ARG A 152 -12.43 -28.82 25.58
N VAL A 153 -12.89 -28.38 24.40
CA VAL A 153 -12.22 -28.57 23.12
C VAL A 153 -11.28 -27.40 22.93
N ILE A 154 -10.01 -27.67 22.71
CA ILE A 154 -8.96 -26.67 22.47
C ILE A 154 -8.47 -26.71 21.01
N ILE A 155 -7.89 -25.61 20.56
CA ILE A 155 -7.14 -25.55 19.29
C ILE A 155 -5.70 -25.94 19.63
N ASP A 156 -5.30 -27.19 19.34
CA ASP A 156 -3.92 -27.63 19.55
C ASP A 156 -2.98 -26.95 18.55
N GLN A 157 -3.33 -26.95 17.26
CA GLN A 157 -2.52 -26.34 16.21
C GLN A 157 -3.39 -25.89 15.04
N VAL A 158 -2.94 -24.84 14.34
CA VAL A 158 -3.40 -24.45 13.01
C VAL A 158 -2.28 -24.70 12.02
N ARG A 159 -2.48 -25.63 11.09
CA ARG A 159 -1.49 -26.00 10.09
C ARG A 159 -1.93 -25.53 8.71
N VAL A 160 -1.33 -24.45 8.21
CA VAL A 160 -1.55 -24.00 6.84
C VAL A 160 -0.97 -25.03 5.87
N ARG A 161 -1.81 -25.50 4.95
CA ARG A 161 -1.49 -26.59 4.03
C ARG A 161 -1.21 -26.05 2.62
N ASP A 162 -0.39 -26.80 1.86
CA ASP A 162 -0.17 -26.47 0.44
C ASP A 162 -1.51 -26.58 -0.31
N ARG A 163 -1.91 -25.50 -0.94
CA ARG A 163 -3.17 -25.38 -1.67
C ARG A 163 -3.28 -26.34 -2.85
N SER A 164 -2.17 -26.75 -3.43
CA SER A 164 -2.15 -27.73 -4.54
C SER A 164 -2.71 -29.10 -4.15
N ARG A 165 -2.81 -29.39 -2.84
CA ARG A 165 -3.42 -30.59 -2.31
C ARG A 165 -4.93 -30.57 -2.28
N PHE A 166 -5.54 -29.42 -2.55
CA PHE A 166 -6.98 -29.24 -2.46
C PHE A 166 -7.60 -28.92 -3.82
N ALA A 167 -8.86 -29.17 -3.92
CA ALA A 167 -9.72 -28.80 -5.03
C ALA A 167 -11.15 -28.60 -4.52
N PHE A 168 -12.02 -28.11 -5.37
CA PHE A 168 -13.44 -27.93 -5.05
C PHE A 168 -14.28 -28.76 -6.00
N ASP A 169 -15.33 -29.39 -5.47
CA ASP A 169 -16.31 -30.10 -6.30
C ASP A 169 -17.35 -29.13 -6.92
N GLY A 170 -18.26 -29.67 -7.75
CA GLY A 170 -19.31 -28.87 -8.38
C GLY A 170 -20.26 -28.14 -7.42
N ALA A 171 -20.30 -28.55 -6.15
CA ALA A 171 -21.04 -27.89 -5.08
C ALA A 171 -20.16 -26.94 -4.25
N MET A 172 -18.97 -26.57 -4.72
CA MET A 172 -17.97 -25.71 -4.06
C MET A 172 -17.47 -26.25 -2.71
N ARG A 173 -17.62 -27.55 -2.46
CA ARG A 173 -17.10 -28.18 -1.24
C ARG A 173 -15.61 -28.50 -1.43
N LEU A 174 -14.84 -28.25 -0.37
CA LEU A 174 -13.41 -28.55 -0.35
C LEU A 174 -13.18 -30.06 -0.44
N ARG A 175 -12.25 -30.48 -1.30
CA ARG A 175 -11.79 -31.85 -1.49
C ARG A 175 -10.30 -31.95 -1.27
N LEU A 176 -9.84 -33.01 -0.62
CA LEU A 176 -8.42 -33.29 -0.43
C LEU A 176 -7.94 -34.30 -1.47
N LYS A 177 -7.01 -33.90 -2.32
CA LYS A 177 -6.36 -34.79 -3.28
C LYS A 177 -5.35 -35.67 -2.55
N THR A 178 -5.50 -36.96 -2.66
CA THR A 178 -4.59 -37.98 -2.11
C THR A 178 -4.02 -38.85 -3.21
N MET A 179 -3.00 -39.64 -2.91
CA MET A 179 -2.44 -40.59 -3.89
C MET A 179 -3.45 -41.68 -4.25
N SER A 180 -4.31 -42.08 -3.29
CA SER A 180 -5.37 -43.08 -3.48
C SER A 180 -6.56 -42.52 -4.25
N ASN A 181 -6.84 -41.21 -4.13
CA ASN A 181 -7.93 -40.53 -4.78
C ASN A 181 -7.50 -39.15 -5.27
N PRO A 182 -6.76 -39.08 -6.41
CA PRO A 182 -6.29 -37.81 -6.96
C PRO A 182 -7.44 -36.99 -7.60
N MET A 183 -8.52 -37.63 -8.03
CA MET A 183 -9.69 -37.04 -8.66
C MET A 183 -10.92 -37.95 -8.42
N PRO A 184 -12.02 -37.45 -7.81
CA PRO A 184 -12.31 -36.07 -7.43
C PRO A 184 -11.70 -35.64 -6.08
N GLY A 185 -10.88 -36.44 -5.42
CA GLY A 185 -10.37 -36.20 -4.08
C GLY A 185 -11.31 -36.72 -2.99
N GLU A 186 -10.80 -36.77 -1.78
CA GLU A 186 -11.55 -37.25 -0.60
C GLU A 186 -12.36 -36.11 0.01
N GLU A 187 -13.52 -36.44 0.56
CA GLU A 187 -14.29 -35.49 1.36
C GLU A 187 -13.52 -35.12 2.62
N VAL A 188 -13.54 -33.86 2.96
CA VAL A 188 -12.90 -33.39 4.19
C VAL A 188 -13.94 -33.38 5.33
N PRO A 189 -13.54 -33.71 6.56
CA PRO A 189 -14.43 -33.63 7.70
C PRO A 189 -14.91 -32.20 7.94
N ASP A 190 -16.17 -32.08 8.36
CA ASP A 190 -16.74 -30.79 8.77
C ASP A 190 -15.95 -30.18 9.92
N ARG A 191 -15.93 -28.85 10.00
CA ARG A 191 -15.29 -28.07 11.07
C ARG A 191 -13.82 -28.40 11.30
N LYS A 192 -13.13 -28.79 10.22
CA LYS A 192 -11.72 -29.21 10.26
C LYS A 192 -10.80 -28.30 9.48
N PHE A 193 -11.30 -27.64 8.43
CA PHE A 193 -10.49 -26.82 7.56
C PHE A 193 -11.00 -25.37 7.53
N TRP A 194 -10.09 -24.44 7.85
CA TRP A 194 -10.28 -23.02 7.62
C TRP A 194 -9.87 -22.69 6.20
N HIS A 195 -10.83 -22.29 5.41
CA HIS A 195 -10.66 -21.84 4.03
C HIS A 195 -11.14 -20.41 3.89
N PHE A 196 -10.41 -19.61 3.10
CA PHE A 196 -10.90 -18.33 2.57
C PHE A 196 -10.41 -18.16 1.14
N ALA A 197 -11.19 -17.45 0.33
CA ALA A 197 -10.85 -17.03 -1.02
C ALA A 197 -10.85 -15.50 -1.10
N ASN A 198 -10.07 -14.94 -2.01
CA ASN A 198 -9.92 -13.50 -2.21
C ASN A 198 -9.79 -13.14 -3.68
N GLY A 199 -10.25 -11.93 -4.06
CA GLY A 199 -10.01 -11.32 -5.37
C GLY A 199 -10.91 -11.80 -6.49
N ALA A 200 -11.83 -12.73 -6.26
CA ALA A 200 -12.91 -13.02 -7.21
C ALA A 200 -13.93 -11.87 -7.20
N ASP A 201 -14.61 -11.66 -8.32
CA ASP A 201 -15.65 -10.65 -8.48
C ASP A 201 -17.05 -11.15 -8.09
N HIS A 202 -17.17 -12.45 -7.75
CA HIS A 202 -18.39 -13.10 -7.28
C HIS A 202 -18.09 -14.25 -6.32
N ASP A 203 -19.11 -14.72 -5.59
CA ASP A 203 -18.97 -15.73 -4.55
C ASP A 203 -18.84 -17.18 -5.06
N ASP A 204 -19.10 -17.40 -6.36
CA ASP A 204 -19.09 -18.73 -6.96
C ASP A 204 -17.69 -19.23 -7.36
N GLU A 205 -16.62 -18.46 -7.05
CA GLU A 205 -15.22 -18.81 -7.33
C GLU A 205 -14.45 -19.12 -6.04
N PRO A 206 -14.48 -20.39 -5.58
CA PRO A 206 -13.85 -20.78 -4.32
C PRO A 206 -12.31 -20.77 -4.35
N TYR A 207 -11.70 -20.73 -5.55
CA TYR A 207 -10.26 -20.58 -5.71
C TYR A 207 -9.81 -19.12 -5.61
N GLY A 208 -10.74 -18.15 -5.74
CA GLY A 208 -10.40 -16.75 -5.79
C GLY A 208 -9.53 -16.36 -6.99
N LEU A 209 -9.15 -15.09 -7.05
CA LEU A 209 -8.23 -14.56 -8.05
C LEU A 209 -7.14 -13.74 -7.36
N GLY A 210 -6.01 -14.37 -7.06
CA GLY A 210 -4.93 -13.75 -6.30
C GLY A 210 -4.12 -12.73 -7.08
N LEU A 211 -3.30 -11.96 -6.36
CA LEU A 211 -2.39 -10.97 -6.94
C LEU A 211 -1.44 -11.58 -7.97
N ALA A 212 -1.06 -12.86 -7.81
CA ALA A 212 -0.16 -13.57 -8.73
C ALA A 212 -0.66 -13.58 -10.18
N HIS A 213 -1.99 -13.57 -10.39
CA HIS A 213 -2.60 -13.45 -11.71
C HIS A 213 -2.16 -12.17 -12.43
N TRP A 214 -2.23 -11.04 -11.73
CA TRP A 214 -1.89 -9.72 -12.28
C TRP A 214 -0.38 -9.52 -12.40
N LEU A 215 0.39 -10.15 -11.52
CA LEU A 215 1.84 -10.03 -11.44
C LEU A 215 2.57 -10.92 -12.47
N TYR A 216 1.90 -11.92 -13.02
CA TYR A 216 2.53 -12.88 -13.95
C TYR A 216 3.16 -12.19 -15.15
N TRP A 217 2.43 -11.32 -15.84
CA TRP A 217 2.93 -10.67 -17.04
C TRP A 217 4.04 -9.66 -16.79
N PRO A 218 3.94 -8.75 -15.82
CA PRO A 218 5.06 -7.87 -15.48
C PRO A 218 6.35 -8.64 -15.16
N VAL A 219 6.28 -9.69 -14.35
CA VAL A 219 7.45 -10.52 -14.00
C VAL A 219 7.99 -11.29 -15.21
N PHE A 220 7.11 -11.82 -16.05
CA PHE A 220 7.50 -12.52 -17.27
C PHE A 220 8.27 -11.61 -18.22
N PHE A 221 7.78 -10.40 -18.47
CA PHE A 221 8.44 -9.42 -19.32
C PHE A 221 9.73 -8.89 -18.69
N LYS A 222 9.75 -8.65 -17.37
CA LYS A 222 10.96 -8.25 -16.63
C LYS A 222 12.08 -9.28 -16.83
N ARG A 223 11.82 -10.55 -16.56
CA ARG A 223 12.81 -11.65 -16.73
C ARG A 223 13.26 -11.82 -18.18
N GLY A 224 12.32 -11.72 -19.12
CA GLY A 224 12.63 -11.75 -20.55
C GLY A 224 13.52 -10.59 -20.97
N GLY A 225 13.22 -9.40 -20.50
CA GLY A 225 13.99 -8.17 -20.74
C GLY A 225 15.41 -8.25 -20.20
N ILE A 226 15.58 -8.73 -18.96
CA ILE A 226 16.91 -8.93 -18.36
C ILE A 226 17.75 -9.87 -19.21
N ARG A 227 17.19 -11.00 -19.65
CA ARG A 227 17.91 -11.96 -20.49
C ARG A 227 18.35 -11.36 -21.82
N LEU A 228 17.46 -10.59 -22.48
CA LEU A 228 17.78 -9.89 -23.71
C LEU A 228 18.83 -8.81 -23.48
N TRP A 229 18.75 -8.09 -22.36
CA TRP A 229 19.73 -7.07 -21.97
C TRP A 229 21.12 -7.68 -21.75
N MET A 230 21.21 -8.80 -21.02
CA MET A 230 22.47 -9.52 -20.83
C MET A 230 23.07 -9.99 -22.16
N THR A 231 22.23 -10.53 -23.07
CA THR A 231 22.66 -10.91 -24.43
C THR A 231 23.15 -9.70 -25.23
N PHE A 232 22.46 -8.54 -25.08
CA PHE A 232 22.88 -7.30 -25.72
C PHE A 232 24.23 -6.81 -25.16
N LEU A 233 24.42 -6.85 -23.85
CA LEU A 233 25.69 -6.48 -23.20
C LEU A 233 26.82 -7.40 -23.61
N ASP A 234 26.59 -8.71 -23.68
CA ASP A 234 27.56 -9.69 -24.13
C ASP A 234 27.98 -9.45 -25.59
N LYS A 235 27.01 -9.17 -26.46
CA LYS A 235 27.26 -8.94 -27.89
C LYS A 235 27.87 -7.59 -28.22
N PHE A 236 27.45 -6.53 -27.49
CA PHE A 236 27.80 -5.13 -27.81
C PHE A 236 28.55 -4.42 -26.66
N GLY A 237 28.78 -5.08 -25.55
CA GLY A 237 29.55 -4.56 -24.41
C GLY A 237 31.04 -4.47 -24.71
N ALA A 238 31.57 -5.42 -25.48
CA ALA A 238 32.90 -5.31 -26.05
C ALA A 238 32.85 -4.59 -27.41
N PRO A 239 33.77 -3.66 -27.68
CA PRO A 239 33.80 -3.00 -28.97
C PRO A 239 34.08 -4.04 -30.07
N THR A 240 33.31 -4.01 -31.15
CA THR A 240 33.55 -4.85 -32.30
C THR A 240 34.81 -4.37 -33.04
N VAL A 241 35.82 -5.21 -33.13
CA VAL A 241 37.06 -4.88 -33.81
C VAL A 241 36.90 -5.14 -35.29
N LYS A 242 37.11 -4.13 -36.14
CA LYS A 242 37.11 -4.22 -37.59
C LYS A 242 38.53 -4.06 -38.09
N GLY A 243 39.01 -5.04 -38.82
CA GLY A 243 40.30 -4.94 -39.51
C GLY A 243 40.15 -4.74 -41.00
N GLU A 244 40.90 -3.77 -41.56
CA GLU A 244 40.95 -3.52 -43.01
C GLU A 244 42.34 -3.94 -43.53
N TYR A 245 42.36 -4.56 -44.70
CA TYR A 245 43.57 -4.95 -45.37
C TYR A 245 43.58 -4.48 -46.85
N PRO A 246 44.74 -4.19 -47.46
CA PRO A 246 44.84 -3.77 -48.85
C PRO A 246 44.42 -4.89 -49.82
N PRO A 247 43.94 -4.56 -51.02
CA PRO A 247 43.45 -5.58 -51.98
C PRO A 247 44.42 -6.69 -52.35
N ASN A 248 45.72 -6.44 -52.23
CA ASN A 248 46.80 -7.39 -52.58
C ASN A 248 47.37 -8.15 -51.36
N ALA A 249 46.74 -8.11 -50.20
CA ALA A 249 47.21 -8.79 -49.00
C ALA A 249 47.27 -10.30 -49.17
N THR A 250 48.40 -10.87 -48.80
CA THR A 250 48.64 -12.29 -48.85
C THR A 250 47.82 -13.05 -47.75
N PRO A 251 47.56 -14.35 -47.92
CA PRO A 251 46.88 -15.15 -46.89
C PRO A 251 47.56 -15.08 -45.51
N ALA A 252 48.91 -15.02 -45.49
CA ALA A 252 49.69 -14.91 -44.25
C ALA A 252 49.46 -13.55 -43.54
N GLU A 253 49.34 -12.47 -44.30
CA GLU A 253 49.03 -11.14 -43.74
C GLU A 253 47.62 -11.07 -43.23
N LYS A 254 46.65 -11.68 -43.89
CA LYS A 254 45.25 -11.79 -43.41
C LYS A 254 45.18 -12.56 -42.10
N THR A 255 45.91 -13.66 -41.98
CA THR A 255 45.98 -14.44 -40.73
C THR A 255 46.64 -13.62 -39.60
N LYS A 256 47.68 -12.84 -39.88
CA LYS A 256 48.29 -11.97 -38.88
C LYS A 256 47.31 -10.87 -38.41
N LEU A 257 46.51 -10.28 -39.31
CA LEU A 257 45.50 -9.31 -38.95
C LEU A 257 44.39 -9.95 -38.11
N LEU A 258 43.97 -11.19 -38.46
CA LEU A 258 42.96 -11.92 -37.69
C LEU A 258 43.43 -12.18 -36.23
N ASN A 259 44.68 -12.64 -36.07
CA ASN A 259 45.28 -12.84 -34.76
C ASN A 259 45.43 -11.51 -33.99
N ALA A 260 45.71 -10.41 -34.71
CA ALA A 260 45.79 -9.11 -34.12
C ALA A 260 44.40 -8.62 -33.64
N LEU A 261 43.33 -8.89 -34.38
CA LEU A 261 41.93 -8.59 -33.96
C LEU A 261 41.53 -9.38 -32.72
N GLU A 262 41.91 -10.68 -32.65
CA GLU A 262 41.67 -11.50 -31.45
C GLU A 262 42.47 -10.97 -30.25
N ALA A 263 43.69 -10.51 -30.42
CA ALA A 263 44.50 -9.93 -29.36
C ALA A 263 43.94 -8.59 -28.85
N VAL A 264 43.44 -7.75 -29.73
CA VAL A 264 42.76 -6.49 -29.33
C VAL A 264 41.50 -6.80 -28.55
N SER A 265 40.74 -7.80 -28.94
CA SER A 265 39.52 -8.19 -28.22
C SER A 265 39.81 -8.75 -26.82
N SER A 266 41.04 -9.25 -26.56
CA SER A 266 41.50 -9.77 -25.27
C SER A 266 42.38 -8.83 -24.45
N GLU A 267 42.29 -7.48 -24.71
CA GLU A 267 43.05 -6.44 -24.00
C GLU A 267 44.56 -6.43 -24.20
N SER A 268 45.06 -7.12 -25.22
CA SER A 268 46.48 -7.13 -25.53
C SER A 268 46.87 -6.02 -26.49
N GLY A 269 48.03 -5.41 -26.30
CA GLY A 269 48.60 -4.46 -27.24
C GLY A 269 48.97 -5.15 -28.56
N VAL A 270 48.71 -4.51 -29.71
CA VAL A 270 48.91 -5.10 -31.03
C VAL A 270 49.76 -4.20 -31.91
N ILE A 271 50.66 -4.79 -32.65
CA ILE A 271 51.46 -4.14 -33.72
C ILE A 271 50.95 -4.65 -35.07
N ILE A 272 50.57 -3.77 -35.97
CA ILE A 272 50.09 -4.09 -37.31
C ILE A 272 51.06 -3.58 -38.38
N PRO A 273 51.19 -4.24 -39.52
CA PRO A 273 51.99 -3.75 -40.66
C PRO A 273 51.44 -2.45 -41.25
N GLU A 274 52.30 -1.63 -41.85
CA GLU A 274 51.90 -0.44 -42.57
C GLU A 274 50.92 -0.75 -43.72
N GLY A 275 49.83 0.03 -43.79
CA GLY A 275 48.76 -0.17 -44.78
C GLY A 275 47.60 -1.05 -44.28
N MET A 276 47.63 -1.55 -43.04
CA MET A 276 46.49 -2.18 -42.37
C MET A 276 45.95 -1.24 -41.32
N ALA A 277 44.63 -1.26 -41.12
CA ALA A 277 43.94 -0.44 -40.08
C ALA A 277 43.08 -1.35 -39.23
N ILE A 278 43.05 -1.05 -37.92
CA ILE A 278 42.12 -1.62 -36.97
C ILE A 278 41.27 -0.49 -36.42
N GLU A 279 39.97 -0.61 -36.57
CA GLU A 279 38.98 0.31 -36.01
C GLU A 279 38.14 -0.38 -34.95
N LEU A 280 37.95 0.26 -33.84
CA LEU A 280 36.96 -0.13 -32.83
C LEU A 280 35.60 0.44 -33.24
N LEU A 281 34.71 -0.41 -33.69
CA LEU A 281 33.34 -0.01 -33.98
C LEU A 281 32.59 0.08 -32.64
N GLU A 282 32.41 1.28 -32.14
CA GLU A 282 31.49 1.51 -31.04
C GLU A 282 30.05 1.33 -31.54
N ALA A 283 29.36 0.30 -31.04
CA ALA A 283 27.93 0.19 -31.28
C ALA A 283 27.22 1.42 -30.72
N ALA A 284 26.40 2.06 -31.52
CA ALA A 284 25.59 3.19 -31.08
C ALA A 284 24.76 2.75 -29.85
N ARG A 285 25.15 3.21 -28.66
CA ARG A 285 24.60 2.81 -27.35
C ARG A 285 23.14 3.28 -27.08
N THR A 286 22.38 3.58 -28.09
CA THR A 286 21.00 4.08 -27.96
C THR A 286 20.01 3.04 -27.41
N GLY A 287 20.37 1.74 -27.40
CA GLY A 287 19.49 0.67 -26.93
C GLY A 287 19.54 0.36 -25.43
N SER A 288 20.64 0.64 -24.72
CA SER A 288 20.80 0.27 -23.31
C SER A 288 19.83 1.01 -22.38
N ALA A 289 19.61 2.28 -22.63
CA ALA A 289 18.68 3.10 -21.85
C ALA A 289 17.20 2.64 -21.93
N SER A 290 16.82 1.87 -22.97
CA SER A 290 15.46 1.35 -23.09
C SER A 290 15.22 0.07 -22.28
N TYR A 291 16.24 -0.77 -22.05
CA TYR A 291 16.12 -1.96 -21.20
C TYR A 291 16.00 -1.58 -19.72
N GLU A 292 16.80 -0.64 -19.24
CA GLU A 292 16.71 -0.10 -17.88
C GLU A 292 15.34 0.50 -17.62
N LYS A 293 14.86 1.38 -18.49
CA LYS A 293 13.52 1.97 -18.39
C LYS A 293 12.40 0.93 -18.41
N MET A 294 12.55 -0.15 -19.18
CA MET A 294 11.61 -1.25 -19.19
C MET A 294 11.60 -1.99 -17.85
N TYR A 295 12.78 -2.27 -17.30
CA TYR A 295 12.94 -2.92 -15.99
C TYR A 295 12.25 -2.09 -14.90
N ASP A 296 12.57 -0.79 -14.80
CA ASP A 296 11.96 0.13 -13.84
C ASP A 296 10.44 0.22 -14.01
N ARG A 297 9.96 0.22 -15.26
CA ARG A 297 8.53 0.25 -15.52
C ARG A 297 7.82 -1.02 -15.04
N MET A 298 8.45 -2.19 -15.18
CA MET A 298 7.90 -3.44 -14.66
C MET A 298 7.90 -3.46 -13.14
N ASP A 299 8.94 -2.97 -12.48
CA ASP A 299 8.99 -2.85 -11.02
C ASP A 299 7.94 -1.90 -10.47
N LYS A 300 7.73 -0.76 -11.12
CA LYS A 300 6.64 0.17 -10.80
C LYS A 300 5.26 -0.46 -10.99
N ALA A 301 5.07 -1.27 -12.04
CA ALA A 301 3.82 -2.00 -12.26
C ALA A 301 3.57 -3.05 -11.17
N ILE A 302 4.61 -3.79 -10.76
CA ILE A 302 4.56 -4.77 -9.67
C ILE A 302 4.21 -4.08 -8.35
N ALA A 303 4.90 -2.99 -8.00
CA ALA A 303 4.63 -2.23 -6.79
C ALA A 303 3.19 -1.70 -6.76
N LYS A 304 2.70 -1.17 -7.88
CA LYS A 304 1.32 -0.68 -8.01
C LYS A 304 0.28 -1.76 -7.75
N VAL A 305 0.50 -2.98 -8.23
CA VAL A 305 -0.44 -4.11 -8.03
C VAL A 305 -0.46 -4.57 -6.58
N ILE A 306 0.70 -4.60 -5.89
CA ILE A 306 0.81 -5.17 -4.54
C ILE A 306 0.45 -4.15 -3.46
N ILE A 307 1.00 -2.94 -3.55
CA ILE A 307 0.87 -1.91 -2.49
C ILE A 307 0.06 -0.69 -2.91
N GLY A 308 -0.52 -0.70 -4.12
CA GLY A 308 -1.33 0.41 -4.64
C GLY A 308 -0.53 1.66 -5.04
N GLN A 309 0.79 1.65 -4.89
CA GLN A 309 1.64 2.84 -5.01
C GLN A 309 2.92 2.58 -5.80
N VAL A 310 3.47 3.64 -6.38
CA VAL A 310 4.74 3.60 -7.13
C VAL A 310 5.88 4.29 -6.35
N GLY A 311 5.55 5.19 -5.42
CA GLY A 311 6.51 6.11 -4.79
C GLY A 311 7.22 5.62 -3.52
N SER A 312 6.82 4.48 -2.93
CA SER A 312 7.38 4.05 -1.64
C SER A 312 8.78 3.45 -1.72
N THR A 313 9.27 3.16 -2.93
CA THR A 313 10.58 2.53 -3.17
C THR A 313 11.65 3.51 -3.68
N GLU A 314 11.22 4.67 -4.21
CA GLU A 314 12.14 5.71 -4.70
C GLU A 314 11.67 7.06 -4.14
N GLY A 315 12.25 7.49 -3.02
CA GLY A 315 12.02 8.83 -2.48
C GLY A 315 12.50 9.89 -3.46
N THR A 316 11.59 10.56 -4.15
CA THR A 316 11.92 11.76 -4.94
C THR A 316 12.03 12.93 -3.97
N PRO A 317 13.21 13.55 -3.81
CA PRO A 317 13.35 14.71 -2.93
C PRO A 317 12.47 15.86 -3.44
N GLY A 318 11.52 16.33 -2.63
CA GLY A 318 10.73 17.53 -2.90
C GLY A 318 9.21 17.38 -3.01
N GLN A 319 8.63 16.20 -2.86
CA GLN A 319 7.17 15.98 -2.84
C GLN A 319 6.67 15.66 -1.42
N LEU A 320 6.52 16.69 -0.59
CA LEU A 320 5.99 16.55 0.78
C LEU A 320 4.47 16.30 0.84
N GLY A 321 3.71 16.64 -0.20
CA GLY A 321 2.24 16.48 -0.23
C GLY A 321 1.73 15.09 -0.68
N ASP A 322 2.59 14.24 -1.23
CA ASP A 322 2.21 12.95 -1.82
C ASP A 322 2.42 11.78 -0.84
N GLN A 323 3.21 11.99 0.21
CA GLN A 323 3.54 10.94 1.20
C GLN A 323 2.37 10.60 2.13
N GLU A 324 1.57 11.58 2.51
CA GLU A 324 0.44 11.40 3.43
C GLU A 324 -0.69 10.62 2.73
N SER A 325 -1.07 10.99 1.51
CA SER A 325 -2.07 10.25 0.74
C SER A 325 -1.60 8.85 0.33
N GLN A 326 -0.29 8.63 0.17
CA GLN A 326 0.29 7.32 -0.09
C GLN A 326 0.28 6.42 1.15
N SER A 327 0.47 6.99 2.33
CA SER A 327 0.33 6.29 3.61
C SER A 327 -1.09 5.76 3.80
N ASP A 328 -2.10 6.57 3.49
CA ASP A 328 -3.51 6.24 3.66
C ASP A 328 -3.94 5.07 2.77
N VAL A 329 -3.58 5.08 1.49
CA VAL A 329 -3.88 3.97 0.56
C VAL A 329 -3.27 2.66 1.02
N ARG A 330 -2.04 2.70 1.56
CA ARG A 330 -1.38 1.51 2.12
C ARG A 330 -2.10 1.02 3.38
N ALA A 331 -2.51 1.93 4.26
CA ALA A 331 -3.26 1.60 5.47
C ALA A 331 -4.60 0.93 5.13
N ASP A 332 -5.32 1.44 4.13
CA ASP A 332 -6.57 0.85 3.65
C ASP A 332 -6.40 -0.57 3.11
N LEU A 333 -5.33 -0.83 2.34
CA LEU A 333 -5.02 -2.18 1.85
C LEU A 333 -4.71 -3.14 3.00
N VAL A 334 -3.92 -2.70 3.99
CA VAL A 334 -3.57 -3.50 5.18
C VAL A 334 -4.83 -3.81 5.99
N LYS A 335 -5.73 -2.84 6.15
CA LYS A 335 -7.02 -3.00 6.81
C LYS A 335 -7.89 -4.01 6.07
N ALA A 336 -8.04 -3.88 4.76
CA ALA A 336 -8.83 -4.81 3.96
C ALA A 336 -8.32 -6.24 4.07
N ASP A 337 -7.00 -6.47 4.03
CA ASP A 337 -6.39 -7.78 4.19
C ASP A 337 -6.65 -8.37 5.59
N ALA A 338 -6.53 -7.54 6.63
CA ALA A 338 -6.81 -7.95 8.00
C ALA A 338 -8.28 -8.34 8.18
N ASP A 339 -9.20 -7.53 7.64
CA ASP A 339 -10.64 -7.77 7.72
C ASP A 339 -11.04 -9.08 7.02
N ILE A 340 -10.47 -9.38 5.85
CA ILE A 340 -10.72 -10.64 5.14
C ILE A 340 -10.28 -11.84 5.98
N ILE A 341 -9.06 -11.82 6.51
CA ILE A 341 -8.52 -12.92 7.33
C ILE A 341 -9.32 -13.08 8.60
N CYS A 342 -9.52 -12.02 9.37
CA CYS A 342 -10.26 -12.07 10.64
C CYS A 342 -11.71 -12.50 10.42
N SER A 343 -12.41 -11.94 9.44
CA SER A 343 -13.78 -12.28 9.09
C SER A 343 -13.93 -13.77 8.70
N SER A 344 -12.99 -14.30 7.92
CA SER A 344 -13.00 -15.71 7.54
C SER A 344 -12.77 -16.64 8.75
N PHE A 345 -11.87 -16.26 9.66
CA PHE A 345 -11.58 -16.99 10.89
C PHE A 345 -12.77 -16.96 11.86
N ASN A 346 -13.42 -15.81 12.00
CA ASN A 346 -14.61 -15.62 12.84
C ASN A 346 -15.77 -16.51 12.37
N ARG A 347 -16.05 -16.52 11.07
CA ARG A 347 -17.16 -17.30 10.48
C ARG A 347 -16.92 -18.81 10.55
N THR A 348 -15.70 -19.25 10.74
CA THR A 348 -15.32 -20.66 10.76
C THR A 348 -14.80 -21.06 12.13
N VAL A 349 -13.55 -20.86 12.43
CA VAL A 349 -12.83 -21.44 13.58
C VAL A 349 -13.39 -20.95 14.92
N LEU A 350 -13.60 -19.64 15.10
CA LEU A 350 -14.15 -19.11 16.35
C LEU A 350 -15.59 -19.56 16.57
N ARG A 351 -16.39 -19.59 15.49
CA ARG A 351 -17.74 -20.14 15.55
C ARG A 351 -17.74 -21.61 15.99
N TRP A 352 -16.90 -22.46 15.40
CA TRP A 352 -16.80 -23.87 15.77
C TRP A 352 -16.31 -24.05 17.20
N LEU A 353 -15.31 -23.31 17.63
CA LEU A 353 -14.80 -23.34 19.00
C LEU A 353 -15.90 -23.00 20.02
N THR A 354 -16.70 -21.96 19.70
CA THR A 354 -17.82 -21.54 20.52
C THR A 354 -18.93 -22.62 20.56
N GLU A 355 -19.31 -23.17 19.42
CA GLU A 355 -20.31 -24.22 19.34
C GLU A 355 -19.90 -25.49 20.11
N PHE A 356 -18.60 -25.82 20.17
CA PHE A 356 -18.09 -26.97 20.91
C PHE A 356 -18.08 -26.77 22.43
N ASN A 357 -17.83 -25.55 22.92
CA ASN A 357 -17.58 -25.29 24.33
C ASN A 357 -18.69 -24.50 25.04
N PHE A 358 -19.43 -23.67 24.29
CA PHE A 358 -20.44 -22.76 24.83
C PHE A 358 -21.73 -22.82 24.01
N PRO A 359 -22.48 -23.94 24.08
CA PRO A 359 -23.71 -24.04 23.30
C PRO A 359 -24.69 -22.90 23.59
N GLY A 360 -25.10 -22.19 22.55
CA GLY A 360 -26.02 -21.07 22.65
C GLY A 360 -25.37 -19.71 22.92
N ALA A 361 -24.05 -19.63 23.09
CA ALA A 361 -23.32 -18.37 23.09
C ALA A 361 -23.23 -17.77 21.66
N MET A 362 -23.18 -16.45 21.56
CA MET A 362 -22.83 -15.78 20.33
C MET A 362 -21.31 -15.88 20.11
N PRO A 363 -20.86 -16.30 18.90
CA PRO A 363 -19.43 -16.42 18.61
C PRO A 363 -18.71 -15.09 18.76
N PRO A 364 -17.57 -15.06 19.47
CA PRO A 364 -16.73 -13.87 19.56
C PRO A 364 -16.11 -13.53 18.20
N GLN A 365 -15.62 -12.32 18.08
CA GLN A 365 -14.97 -11.82 16.86
C GLN A 365 -13.55 -11.36 17.18
N VAL A 366 -12.58 -11.86 16.43
CA VAL A 366 -11.22 -11.31 16.41
C VAL A 366 -11.12 -10.25 15.32
N TRP A 367 -10.42 -9.18 15.61
CA TRP A 367 -10.11 -8.11 14.66
C TRP A 367 -8.73 -7.55 14.95
N ARG A 368 -8.15 -6.78 14.02
CA ARG A 368 -6.86 -6.11 14.21
C ARG A 368 -7.06 -4.61 14.33
N LYS A 369 -6.41 -4.01 15.32
CA LYS A 369 -6.44 -2.57 15.54
C LYS A 369 -5.73 -1.87 14.38
N MET A 370 -6.48 -1.05 13.63
CA MET A 370 -5.95 -0.28 12.50
C MET A 370 -5.79 1.20 12.82
N GLU A 371 -6.28 1.63 13.97
CA GLU A 371 -6.03 2.99 14.43
C GLU A 371 -4.52 3.17 14.61
N GLU A 372 -3.97 4.16 13.93
CA GLU A 372 -2.65 4.68 14.29
C GLU A 372 -2.75 5.10 15.74
N GLU A 373 -1.78 4.72 16.57
CA GLU A 373 -1.64 5.34 17.89
C GLU A 373 -1.68 6.84 17.64
N GLU A 374 -2.77 7.48 18.09
CA GLU A 374 -2.94 8.91 17.91
C GLU A 374 -1.65 9.56 18.42
N ASN A 375 -0.95 10.27 17.57
CA ASN A 375 0.29 10.92 17.92
C ASN A 375 -0.02 11.94 19.04
N LEU A 376 0.28 11.57 20.28
CA LEU A 376 -0.01 12.38 21.46
C LEU A 376 0.54 13.82 21.32
N THR A 377 1.62 13.98 20.55
CA THR A 377 2.18 15.30 20.20
C THR A 377 1.22 16.11 19.33
N SER A 378 0.63 15.49 18.30
CA SER A 378 -0.33 16.14 17.40
C SER A 378 -1.63 16.49 18.14
N ILE A 379 -2.09 15.60 19.05
CA ILE A 379 -3.25 15.87 19.91
C ILE A 379 -2.96 17.03 20.84
N ALA A 380 -1.77 17.04 21.47
CA ALA A 380 -1.36 18.12 22.38
C ALA A 380 -1.25 19.47 21.66
N GLU A 381 -0.73 19.50 20.41
CA GLU A 381 -0.71 20.71 19.59
C GLU A 381 -2.11 21.19 19.23
N ARG A 382 -3.00 20.27 18.86
CA ARG A 382 -4.42 20.58 18.59
C ARG A 382 -5.11 21.10 19.84
N ASP A 383 -4.94 20.43 20.98
CA ASP A 383 -5.57 20.84 22.26
C ASP A 383 -5.00 22.19 22.75
N LYS A 384 -3.71 22.46 22.50
CA LYS A 384 -3.11 23.78 22.73
C LYS A 384 -3.72 24.85 21.84
N THR A 385 -3.87 24.59 20.53
CA THR A 385 -4.50 25.52 19.59
C THR A 385 -5.95 25.82 19.98
N LEU A 386 -6.70 24.79 20.41
CA LEU A 386 -8.05 24.95 20.92
C LEU A 386 -8.07 25.78 22.22
N SER A 387 -7.09 25.58 23.11
CA SER A 387 -6.93 26.37 24.34
C SER A 387 -6.64 27.84 24.06
N ASP A 388 -5.83 28.14 23.06
CA ASP A 388 -5.47 29.50 22.64
C ASP A 388 -6.68 30.28 22.11
N ILE A 389 -7.66 29.60 21.50
CA ILE A 389 -8.94 30.20 21.06
C ILE A 389 -10.06 30.14 22.14
N GLY A 390 -9.73 29.68 23.37
CA GLY A 390 -10.63 29.76 24.53
C GLY A 390 -11.33 28.46 24.91
N PHE A 391 -11.11 27.33 24.21
CA PHE A 391 -11.63 26.01 24.57
C PHE A 391 -10.60 25.24 25.40
N ARG A 392 -10.92 24.92 26.64
CA ARG A 392 -10.02 24.13 27.51
C ARG A 392 -10.46 22.67 27.57
N PRO A 393 -9.53 21.71 27.42
CA PRO A 393 -9.87 20.30 27.62
C PRO A 393 -10.32 20.06 29.06
N THR A 394 -11.31 19.19 29.25
CA THR A 394 -11.80 18.77 30.57
C THR A 394 -10.80 17.79 31.21
N GLU A 395 -10.82 17.69 32.55
CA GLU A 395 -9.95 16.76 33.30
C GLU A 395 -10.16 15.30 32.86
N ASP A 396 -11.42 14.90 32.62
CA ASP A 396 -11.77 13.57 32.11
C ASP A 396 -11.14 13.31 30.73
N ARG A 397 -11.19 14.29 29.83
CA ARG A 397 -10.57 14.18 28.52
C ARG A 397 -9.04 14.07 28.60
N VAL A 398 -8.40 14.79 29.54
CA VAL A 398 -6.94 14.70 29.72
C VAL A 398 -6.57 13.32 30.24
N ARG A 399 -7.35 12.75 31.16
CA ARG A 399 -7.12 11.38 31.65
C ARG A 399 -7.34 10.34 30.57
N ASP A 400 -8.40 10.46 29.78
CA ASP A 400 -8.73 9.53 28.71
C ASP A 400 -7.66 9.51 27.60
N VAL A 401 -7.12 10.67 27.24
CA VAL A 401 -6.18 10.82 26.12
C VAL A 401 -4.73 10.65 26.54
N TYR A 402 -4.33 11.23 27.68
CA TYR A 402 -2.93 11.28 28.15
C TYR A 402 -2.64 10.30 29.30
N GLY A 403 -3.66 9.65 29.89
CA GLY A 403 -3.56 8.71 31.01
C GLY A 403 -3.63 9.37 32.38
N ASP A 404 -3.65 8.54 33.44
CA ASP A 404 -3.85 8.94 34.83
C ASP A 404 -2.66 9.64 35.51
N GLY A 405 -1.59 9.94 34.77
CA GLY A 405 -0.35 10.50 35.30
C GLY A 405 -0.29 12.02 35.44
N TYR A 406 -1.40 12.73 35.16
CA TYR A 406 -1.44 14.20 35.14
C TYR A 406 -2.34 14.74 36.25
N GLU A 407 -1.80 15.63 37.09
CA GLU A 407 -2.58 16.39 38.07
C GLU A 407 -2.75 17.83 37.62
N TYR A 408 -3.96 18.39 37.83
CA TYR A 408 -4.22 19.80 37.56
C TYR A 408 -3.49 20.68 38.56
N ALA A 409 -2.45 21.37 38.13
CA ALA A 409 -1.83 22.45 38.92
C ALA A 409 -2.50 23.77 38.51
N PRO A 410 -3.28 24.42 39.40
CA PRO A 410 -3.82 25.74 39.11
C PRO A 410 -2.69 26.72 38.84
N PRO A 411 -2.86 27.67 37.89
CA PRO A 411 -1.84 28.67 37.61
C PRO A 411 -1.47 29.40 38.92
N GLN A 412 -0.21 29.34 39.29
CA GLN A 412 0.28 30.08 40.47
C GLN A 412 0.07 31.55 40.16
N THR A 413 -0.82 32.20 40.89
CA THR A 413 -0.92 33.66 40.92
C THR A 413 0.42 34.15 41.42
N PRO A 414 1.13 35.00 40.66
CA PRO A 414 2.38 35.56 41.15
C PRO A 414 2.11 36.24 42.47
N PRO A 415 2.95 36.07 43.53
CA PRO A 415 2.72 36.68 44.80
C PRO A 415 2.62 38.20 44.60
N SER A 416 1.54 38.80 45.09
CA SER A 416 1.38 40.24 45.09
C SER A 416 2.49 40.85 45.97
N LEU A 417 3.49 41.45 45.31
CA LEU A 417 4.54 42.20 45.99
C LEU A 417 3.89 43.39 46.71
N PRO A 418 4.27 43.64 47.96
CA PRO A 418 3.89 44.85 48.68
C PRO A 418 4.44 46.08 47.95
N PRO A 419 3.77 47.26 48.01
CA PRO A 419 4.15 48.44 47.28
C PRO A 419 5.52 48.91 47.76
N GLN A 420 6.59 48.69 47.00
CA GLN A 420 7.91 49.29 47.21
C GLN A 420 7.98 50.60 46.42
N PHE A 421 8.56 51.59 47.11
CA PHE A 421 8.80 52.96 46.68
C PHE A 421 9.47 53.00 45.26
N ALA A 422 9.06 53.97 44.48
CA ALA A 422 9.56 54.23 43.14
C ALA A 422 11.07 54.54 43.16
N GLU A 423 11.84 53.67 42.54
CA GLU A 423 13.21 54.01 42.06
C GLU A 423 13.14 54.34 40.56
N PRO A 424 14.07 55.20 40.05
CA PRO A 424 13.98 55.72 38.70
C PRO A 424 14.16 54.66 37.62
N ALA A 425 13.35 54.77 36.58
CA ALA A 425 13.25 53.91 35.45
C ALA A 425 14.60 53.44 34.90
N ARG A 426 14.84 52.11 34.97
CA ARG A 426 15.79 51.43 34.10
C ARG A 426 15.14 51.34 32.71
N ARG A 427 15.86 51.78 31.68
CA ARG A 427 15.46 51.63 30.29
C ARG A 427 15.21 50.16 29.99
N ASP A 428 14.00 49.87 29.58
CA ASP A 428 13.58 48.54 29.16
C ASP A 428 14.33 48.14 27.88
N SER A 429 14.77 46.89 27.83
CA SER A 429 15.41 46.23 26.69
C SER A 429 14.40 45.81 25.62
N THR A 430 13.23 46.44 25.55
CA THR A 430 12.23 46.21 24.49
C THR A 430 12.62 46.91 23.18
N ASP A 431 13.41 47.98 23.25
CA ASP A 431 13.89 48.72 22.06
C ASP A 431 14.73 47.87 21.08
N ASP A 432 15.41 46.83 21.58
CA ASP A 432 16.23 45.95 20.73
C ASP A 432 15.40 44.89 19.96
N VAL A 433 14.24 44.52 20.49
CA VAL A 433 13.33 43.53 19.83
C VAL A 433 12.52 44.26 18.73
N ASP A 434 11.99 45.44 19.04
CA ASP A 434 11.25 46.27 18.10
C ASP A 434 12.15 46.71 16.92
N GLN A 435 13.48 46.95 17.15
CA GLN A 435 14.40 47.23 16.06
C GLN A 435 14.69 46.03 15.15
N ILE A 436 14.66 44.80 15.68
CA ILE A 436 14.85 43.57 14.89
C ILE A 436 13.61 43.26 14.05
N ASP A 437 12.42 43.46 14.61
CA ASP A 437 11.15 43.29 13.90
C ASP A 437 10.99 44.36 12.81
N ASP A 438 11.33 45.63 13.09
CA ASP A 438 11.36 46.73 12.10
C ASP A 438 12.37 46.49 10.96
N GLU A 439 13.53 45.88 11.23
CA GLU A 439 14.48 45.48 10.18
C GLU A 439 14.00 44.27 9.38
N ALA A 440 13.32 43.30 10.02
CA ALA A 440 12.74 42.18 9.33
C ALA A 440 11.59 42.58 8.39
N ASP A 441 10.75 43.52 8.79
CA ASP A 441 9.65 44.05 7.98
C ASP A 441 10.19 44.88 6.78
N LYS A 442 11.23 45.69 6.97
CA LYS A 442 11.93 46.40 5.86
C LYS A 442 12.56 45.45 4.88
N LEU A 443 13.14 44.34 5.34
CA LEU A 443 13.70 43.30 4.49
C LEU A 443 12.61 42.52 3.72
N ALA A 444 11.45 42.31 4.32
CA ALA A 444 10.31 41.70 3.65
C ALA A 444 9.76 42.63 2.53
N GLU A 445 9.64 43.93 2.75
CA GLU A 445 9.21 44.90 1.74
C GLU A 445 10.22 45.02 0.59
N ASP A 446 11.53 44.99 0.88
CA ASP A 446 12.56 44.99 -0.17
C ASP A 446 12.60 43.70 -0.97
N TRP A 447 12.29 42.57 -0.32
CA TRP A 447 12.14 41.28 -0.97
C TRP A 447 10.94 41.25 -1.92
N GLU A 448 9.76 41.68 -1.48
CA GLU A 448 8.58 41.81 -2.35
C GLU A 448 8.84 42.72 -3.55
N ARG A 449 9.58 43.82 -3.34
CA ARG A 449 9.88 44.77 -4.41
C ARG A 449 10.87 44.20 -5.44
N THR A 450 11.79 43.32 -5.02
CA THR A 450 12.82 42.72 -5.88
C THR A 450 12.32 41.49 -6.60
N LEU A 451 11.67 40.56 -5.87
CA LEU A 451 11.07 39.36 -6.43
C LEU A 451 9.80 39.63 -7.23
N GLY A 452 8.96 40.56 -6.78
CA GLY A 452 7.76 40.98 -7.48
C GLY A 452 8.03 41.50 -8.88
N ARG A 453 9.15 42.23 -9.07
CA ARG A 453 9.58 42.65 -10.43
C ARG A 453 9.95 41.47 -11.31
N ARG A 454 10.74 40.50 -10.81
CA ARG A 454 11.12 39.31 -11.60
C ARG A 454 9.93 38.39 -11.91
N VAL A 455 9.01 38.22 -10.96
CA VAL A 455 7.77 37.45 -11.19
C VAL A 455 6.92 38.14 -12.25
N ASN A 456 6.80 39.49 -12.21
CA ASN A 456 6.08 40.26 -13.22
C ASN A 456 6.76 40.21 -14.59
N ASP A 457 8.08 40.20 -14.65
CA ASP A 457 8.83 40.03 -15.89
C ASP A 457 8.62 38.66 -16.53
N ILE A 458 8.56 37.59 -15.70
CA ILE A 458 8.23 36.23 -16.16
C ILE A 458 6.78 36.14 -16.64
N ILE A 459 5.84 36.76 -15.92
CA ILE A 459 4.43 36.81 -16.31
C ILE A 459 4.26 37.56 -17.64
N ALA A 460 4.86 38.74 -17.76
CA ALA A 460 4.84 39.52 -19.00
C ALA A 460 5.47 38.77 -20.19
N MET A 461 6.56 38.03 -19.92
CA MET A 461 7.20 37.15 -20.90
C MET A 461 6.32 35.98 -21.33
N ALA A 462 5.51 35.42 -20.39
CA ALA A 462 4.57 34.37 -20.69
C ALA A 462 3.36 34.88 -21.50
N GLU A 463 2.89 36.10 -21.24
CA GLU A 463 1.80 36.73 -21.97
C GLU A 463 2.21 37.15 -23.40
N ASP A 464 3.48 37.54 -23.62
CA ASP A 464 4.02 37.98 -24.93
C ASP A 464 4.45 36.79 -25.82
N THR A 465 4.44 35.57 -25.33
CA THR A 465 4.96 34.40 -26.04
C THR A 465 3.85 33.41 -26.37
N ASN A 466 3.54 33.23 -27.66
CA ASN A 466 2.51 32.30 -28.15
C ASN A 466 3.01 30.85 -28.31
N ASP A 467 4.31 30.58 -28.08
CA ASP A 467 4.93 29.25 -28.24
C ASP A 467 5.77 28.87 -27.03
N LEU A 468 5.51 27.67 -26.51
CA LEU A 468 6.15 27.08 -25.34
C LEU A 468 7.67 26.92 -25.51
N GLN A 469 8.16 26.75 -26.74
CA GLN A 469 9.57 26.54 -27.03
C GLN A 469 10.34 27.86 -26.96
N THR A 470 9.79 28.93 -27.49
CA THR A 470 10.32 30.27 -27.39
C THR A 470 10.30 30.81 -25.96
N PHE A 471 9.25 30.49 -25.17
CA PHE A 471 9.18 30.80 -23.74
C PHE A 471 10.31 30.12 -22.95
N ARG A 472 10.58 28.84 -23.22
CA ARG A 472 11.67 28.10 -22.57
C ARG A 472 13.06 28.63 -22.92
N GLU A 473 13.26 29.10 -24.12
CA GLU A 473 14.55 29.70 -24.53
C GLU A 473 14.77 31.03 -23.81
N ARG A 474 13.78 31.92 -23.77
CA ARG A 474 13.84 33.19 -23.04
C ARG A 474 14.01 32.99 -21.52
N LEU A 475 13.36 31.96 -20.93
CA LEU A 475 13.55 31.61 -19.53
C LEU A 475 14.97 31.11 -19.22
N ARG A 476 15.60 30.42 -20.17
CA ARG A 476 17.00 29.99 -20.02
C ARG A 476 17.97 31.19 -20.14
N GLU A 477 17.69 32.14 -21.00
CA GLU A 477 18.45 33.37 -21.09
C GLU A 477 18.35 34.21 -19.81
N LEU A 478 17.15 34.29 -19.23
CA LEU A 478 16.92 34.97 -17.95
C LEU A 478 17.64 34.26 -16.77
N ALA A 479 17.67 32.93 -16.79
CA ALA A 479 18.37 32.14 -15.78
C ALA A 479 19.90 32.14 -15.95
N ALA A 480 20.40 32.43 -17.14
CA ALA A 480 21.84 32.55 -17.46
C ALA A 480 22.39 33.94 -17.21
N ALA A 481 21.53 34.96 -17.04
CA ALA A 481 21.94 36.27 -16.60
C ALA A 481 22.51 36.19 -15.19
N GLU A 482 23.68 36.84 -14.95
CA GLU A 482 24.40 36.76 -13.67
C GLU A 482 23.48 36.98 -12.47
N PRO A 483 23.67 36.23 -11.37
CA PRO A 483 22.86 36.40 -10.16
C PRO A 483 23.08 37.82 -9.64
N ASP A 484 21.99 38.56 -9.47
CA ASP A 484 21.99 39.90 -8.93
C ASP A 484 22.64 39.88 -7.54
N ASP A 485 23.82 40.52 -7.39
CA ASP A 485 24.57 40.56 -6.15
C ASP A 485 23.73 41.06 -4.97
N GLN A 486 22.70 41.86 -5.22
CA GLN A 486 21.75 42.32 -4.19
C GLN A 486 20.92 41.19 -3.60
N VAL A 487 20.46 40.22 -4.40
CA VAL A 487 19.68 39.06 -3.94
C VAL A 487 20.55 38.12 -3.08
N VAL A 488 21.80 37.92 -3.49
CA VAL A 488 22.76 37.11 -2.73
C VAL A 488 23.07 37.74 -1.38
N GLU A 489 23.23 39.08 -1.36
CA GLU A 489 23.51 39.83 -0.12
C GLU A 489 22.28 39.82 0.83
N GLN A 490 21.07 39.91 0.31
CA GLN A 490 19.83 39.80 1.10
C GLN A 490 19.70 38.41 1.73
N PHE A 491 20.00 37.32 1.02
CA PHE A 491 20.03 35.97 1.61
C PHE A 491 21.10 35.83 2.69
N ARG A 492 22.24 36.45 2.53
CA ARG A 492 23.28 36.50 3.58
C ARG A 492 22.78 37.19 4.85
N ARG A 493 22.10 38.35 4.70
CA ARG A 493 21.55 39.12 5.84
C ARG A 493 20.43 38.34 6.55
N LEU A 494 19.47 37.75 5.82
CA LEU A 494 18.42 36.93 6.38
C LEU A 494 18.98 35.70 7.12
N GLY A 495 19.98 35.03 6.56
CA GLY A 495 20.66 33.92 7.21
C GLY A 495 21.45 34.33 8.46
N PHE A 496 21.94 35.55 8.53
CA PHE A 496 22.63 36.12 9.71
C PHE A 496 21.63 36.46 10.82
N ILE A 497 20.54 37.14 10.49
CA ILE A 497 19.45 37.50 11.42
C ILE A 497 18.80 36.26 11.98
N GLY A 498 18.50 35.23 11.17
CA GLY A 498 17.96 33.95 11.64
C GLY A 498 18.87 33.21 12.62
N ARG A 499 20.21 33.28 12.42
CA ARG A 499 21.19 32.70 13.37
C ARG A 499 21.29 33.51 14.67
N LEU A 500 21.19 34.83 14.60
CA LEU A 500 21.20 35.72 15.77
C LEU A 500 19.97 35.48 16.62
N TRP A 501 18.79 35.37 15.98
CA TRP A 501 17.51 35.05 16.65
C TRP A 501 17.49 33.66 17.28
N GLY A 502 18.01 32.65 16.56
CA GLY A 502 18.17 31.30 17.10
C GLY A 502 19.10 31.23 18.32
N ARG A 503 20.21 31.99 18.32
CA ARG A 503 21.11 32.08 19.47
C ARG A 503 20.50 32.83 20.63
N TRP A 504 19.79 33.90 20.41
CA TRP A 504 19.10 34.67 21.43
C TRP A 504 17.99 33.84 22.10
N ARG A 505 17.20 33.10 21.32
CA ARG A 505 16.16 32.20 21.82
C ARG A 505 16.75 31.01 22.61
N ALA A 506 17.86 30.45 22.14
CA ALA A 506 18.56 29.36 22.83
C ALA A 506 19.28 29.82 24.11
N GLY A 507 19.63 31.11 24.25
CA GLY A 507 20.20 31.70 25.48
C GLY A 507 19.17 31.89 26.58
N ARG A 508 17.90 32.21 26.23
CA ARG A 508 16.82 32.41 27.20
C ARG A 508 16.27 31.08 27.81
N GLY A 509 16.47 29.94 27.16
CA GLY A 509 16.07 28.64 27.70
C GLY A 509 17.10 27.98 28.64
N ARG A 510 18.11 28.69 29.09
CA ARG A 510 19.10 28.17 30.05
C ARG A 510 19.06 28.85 31.45
N ASP A 511 18.20 29.85 31.60
CA ASP A 511 18.04 30.60 32.87
C ASP A 511 16.59 30.49 33.43
N GLU A 512 15.81 29.46 33.00
CA GLU A 512 14.59 29.02 33.68
C GLU A 512 14.69 27.59 34.16
#